data_8990dcfd8b2e97fe3374410304b8decd
#
_entry.id   8990dcfd8b2e97fe3374410304b8decd
#
_cell.length_a   1.000
_cell.length_b   1.000
_cell.length_c   1.000
_cell.angle_alpha   90.00
_cell.angle_beta   90.00
_cell.angle_gamma   90.00
#
_symmetry.space_group_name_H-M   'P 1'
#
loop_
_entity.id
_entity.type
_entity.pdbx_description
1 polymer ?
#
loop_
_entity_poly.entity_id
_entity_poly.type
_entity_poly.pdbx_seq_one_letter_code
_entity_poly.pdbx_strand_id
1 'polypeptide(L)'
;MNQNIKNVIDEIQPLRDELKNHELYQSLKSIEDIKIFMESHVYAVWDFMSLVKKLQLDLTTTTLPWQPPKNTTAARLINEIVWGEESDLDKNGVPYSHFEMYLNAMNQIRANTNGIVGMLNRLKNGENIFHIIDQINLPYHISDFLRFTFKIIEEGKTHKIAAVFTFGREDLIPDMFISMIKKMNRDNDHKIDQIIYYFERHIEVDGDEHGPMAMEMI
;
A
#
# COMPACT_ATOMS: atom_id res chain seq x y z
N MET A 1 -1.53 -21.18 14.78
CA MET A 1 -2.52 -20.36 14.00
C MET A 1 -3.92 -20.71 14.44
N ASN A 2 -4.76 -19.72 14.71
CA ASN A 2 -6.17 -19.90 15.08
C ASN A 2 -6.95 -20.52 13.91
N GLN A 3 -7.88 -21.47 14.20
CA GLN A 3 -8.68 -22.16 13.17
C GLN A 3 -9.53 -21.17 12.34
N ASN A 4 -10.02 -20.10 12.94
CA ASN A 4 -10.78 -19.07 12.23
C ASN A 4 -9.93 -18.32 11.19
N ILE A 5 -8.69 -18.00 11.55
CA ILE A 5 -7.72 -17.36 10.63
C ILE A 5 -7.43 -18.31 9.47
N LYS A 6 -7.21 -19.60 9.76
CA LYS A 6 -6.99 -20.60 8.71
C LYS A 6 -8.17 -20.68 7.74
N ASN A 7 -9.39 -20.70 8.26
CA ASN A 7 -10.60 -20.72 7.43
C ASN A 7 -10.68 -19.49 6.51
N VAL A 8 -10.32 -18.31 7.00
CA VAL A 8 -10.27 -17.08 6.17
C VAL A 8 -9.21 -17.21 5.07
N ILE A 9 -8.02 -17.69 5.41
CA ILE A 9 -6.94 -17.88 4.42
C ILE A 9 -7.39 -18.88 3.33
N ASP A 10 -7.96 -20.01 3.72
CA ASP A 10 -8.45 -21.04 2.79
C ASP A 10 -9.56 -20.47 1.86
N GLU A 11 -10.45 -19.62 2.39
CA GLU A 11 -11.54 -18.98 1.64
C GLU A 11 -11.03 -17.98 0.59
N ILE A 12 -10.02 -17.19 0.93
CA ILE A 12 -9.48 -16.15 0.02
C ILE A 12 -8.39 -16.67 -0.92
N GLN A 13 -7.85 -17.88 -0.69
CA GLN A 13 -6.73 -18.41 -1.46
C GLN A 13 -6.97 -18.42 -2.98
N PRO A 14 -8.16 -18.82 -3.51
CA PRO A 14 -8.41 -18.78 -4.94
C PRO A 14 -8.27 -17.37 -5.55
N LEU A 15 -8.75 -16.34 -4.83
CA LEU A 15 -8.64 -14.94 -5.27
C LEU A 15 -7.19 -14.44 -5.22
N ARG A 16 -6.42 -14.88 -4.23
CA ARG A 16 -4.99 -14.57 -4.13
C ARG A 16 -4.21 -15.18 -5.31
N ASP A 17 -4.51 -16.42 -5.66
CA ASP A 17 -3.87 -17.10 -6.80
C ASP A 17 -4.24 -16.41 -8.12
N GLU A 18 -5.47 -15.94 -8.29
CA GLU A 18 -5.89 -15.15 -9.44
C GLU A 18 -5.13 -13.81 -9.52
N LEU A 19 -5.01 -13.09 -8.41
CA LEU A 19 -4.25 -11.84 -8.35
C LEU A 19 -2.76 -12.03 -8.67
N LYS A 20 -2.11 -13.06 -8.09
CA LYS A 20 -0.69 -13.36 -8.35
C LYS A 20 -0.40 -13.70 -9.81
N ASN A 21 -1.36 -14.29 -10.51
CA ASN A 21 -1.24 -14.73 -11.90
C ASN A 21 -1.93 -13.79 -12.90
N HIS A 22 -2.35 -12.59 -12.45
CA HIS A 22 -3.12 -11.67 -13.28
C HIS A 22 -2.38 -11.27 -14.55
N GLU A 23 -3.10 -11.17 -15.67
CA GLU A 23 -2.54 -10.85 -17.00
C GLU A 23 -1.85 -9.49 -17.06
N LEU A 24 -2.20 -8.57 -16.16
CA LEU A 24 -1.56 -7.26 -16.02
C LEU A 24 -0.03 -7.37 -15.95
N TYR A 25 0.50 -8.33 -15.17
CA TYR A 25 1.95 -8.49 -15.01
C TYR A 25 2.65 -8.92 -16.29
N GLN A 26 1.92 -9.55 -17.22
CA GLN A 26 2.45 -9.94 -18.52
C GLN A 26 2.43 -8.79 -19.52
N SER A 27 1.66 -7.75 -19.27
CA SER A 27 1.56 -6.57 -20.14
C SER A 27 2.59 -5.48 -19.86
N LEU A 28 3.30 -5.53 -18.73
CA LEU A 28 4.34 -4.56 -18.35
C LEU A 28 5.66 -4.81 -19.12
N LYS A 29 5.68 -4.48 -20.41
CA LYS A 29 6.83 -4.76 -21.31
C LYS A 29 7.59 -3.51 -21.73
N SER A 30 6.97 -2.34 -21.64
CA SER A 30 7.55 -1.08 -22.06
C SER A 30 7.45 -0.02 -20.96
N ILE A 31 8.22 1.07 -21.09
CA ILE A 31 8.11 2.22 -20.16
C ILE A 31 6.70 2.82 -20.21
N GLU A 32 6.05 2.83 -21.35
CA GLU A 32 4.68 3.34 -21.46
C GLU A 32 3.68 2.46 -20.71
N ASP A 33 3.83 1.14 -20.74
CA ASP A 33 3.00 0.22 -19.94
C ASP A 33 3.21 0.47 -18.43
N ILE A 34 4.46 0.67 -18.01
CA ILE A 34 4.82 0.99 -16.62
C ILE A 34 4.20 2.32 -16.18
N LYS A 35 4.21 3.35 -17.03
CA LYS A 35 3.55 4.63 -16.74
C LYS A 35 2.06 4.45 -16.49
N ILE A 36 1.35 3.78 -17.41
CA ILE A 36 -0.08 3.53 -17.30
C ILE A 36 -0.40 2.78 -16.00
N PHE A 37 0.40 1.76 -15.68
CA PHE A 37 0.28 1.03 -14.43
C PHE A 37 0.46 1.96 -13.22
N MET A 38 1.55 2.72 -13.16
CA MET A 38 1.87 3.59 -12.03
C MET A 38 0.85 4.70 -11.82
N GLU A 39 0.28 5.26 -12.88
CA GLU A 39 -0.77 6.29 -12.82
C GLU A 39 -2.06 5.78 -12.16
N SER A 40 -2.30 4.47 -12.21
CA SER A 40 -3.40 3.82 -11.49
C SER A 40 -2.99 3.33 -10.11
N HIS A 41 -1.83 2.68 -10.00
CA HIS A 41 -1.37 2.03 -8.78
C HIS A 41 -0.99 3.02 -7.67
N VAL A 42 -0.62 4.26 -8.00
CA VAL A 42 -0.28 5.31 -7.02
C VAL A 42 -1.40 5.57 -6.00
N TYR A 43 -2.65 5.34 -6.37
CA TYR A 43 -3.79 5.47 -5.45
C TYR A 43 -3.83 4.34 -4.42
N ALA A 44 -3.41 3.14 -4.79
CA ALA A 44 -3.28 2.03 -3.85
C ALA A 44 -2.09 2.20 -2.90
N VAL A 45 -0.97 2.77 -3.38
CA VAL A 45 0.19 3.14 -2.55
C VAL A 45 -0.21 4.19 -1.51
N TRP A 46 -1.00 5.19 -1.90
CA TRP A 46 -1.49 6.21 -0.97
C TRP A 46 -2.52 5.68 0.01
N ASP A 47 -3.47 4.87 -0.44
CA ASP A 47 -4.58 4.30 0.33
C ASP A 47 -4.06 3.37 1.46
N PHE A 48 -3.01 2.60 1.19
CA PHE A 48 -2.34 1.73 2.17
C PHE A 48 -2.04 2.48 3.47
N MET A 49 -1.45 3.67 3.37
CA MET A 49 -1.13 4.50 4.54
C MET A 49 -2.37 4.93 5.33
N SER A 50 -3.52 5.07 4.69
CA SER A 50 -4.77 5.39 5.41
C SER A 50 -5.21 4.24 6.31
N LEU A 51 -5.05 2.98 5.88
CA LEU A 51 -5.28 1.80 6.72
C LEU A 51 -4.27 1.73 7.88
N VAL A 52 -2.97 1.89 7.60
CA VAL A 52 -1.90 1.88 8.60
C VAL A 52 -2.13 2.96 9.65
N LYS A 53 -2.43 4.19 9.25
CA LYS A 53 -2.68 5.31 10.18
C LYS A 53 -3.95 5.07 11.02
N LYS A 54 -4.99 4.47 10.45
CA LYS A 54 -6.17 4.11 11.25
C LYS A 54 -5.86 3.02 12.26
N LEU A 55 -5.08 2.00 11.90
CA LEU A 55 -4.61 0.99 12.85
C LEU A 55 -3.67 1.57 13.90
N GLN A 56 -2.81 2.53 13.55
CA GLN A 56 -1.98 3.26 14.52
C GLN A 56 -2.85 3.99 15.56
N LEU A 57 -3.90 4.69 15.13
CA LEU A 57 -4.83 5.36 16.03
C LEU A 57 -5.56 4.39 16.97
N ASP A 58 -5.91 3.19 16.49
CA ASP A 58 -6.71 2.22 17.24
C ASP A 58 -5.87 1.33 18.17
N LEU A 59 -4.65 0.97 17.76
CA LEU A 59 -3.81 -0.05 18.42
C LEU A 59 -2.65 0.54 19.22
N THR A 60 -2.34 1.82 19.03
CA THR A 60 -1.29 2.52 19.79
C THR A 60 -1.88 3.64 20.62
N THR A 61 -1.05 4.39 21.33
CA THR A 61 -1.49 5.59 22.09
C THR A 61 -0.88 6.84 21.46
N THR A 62 -1.71 7.59 20.73
CA THR A 62 -1.35 8.85 20.06
C THR A 62 -1.91 10.08 20.80
N THR A 63 -2.61 9.88 21.94
CA THR A 63 -3.24 10.93 22.74
C THR A 63 -2.40 11.32 23.96
N LEU A 64 -2.63 12.52 24.47
CA LEU A 64 -2.00 13.03 25.71
C LEU A 64 -3.04 13.23 26.81
N PRO A 65 -2.70 12.97 28.11
CA PRO A 65 -1.45 12.34 28.58
C PRO A 65 -1.28 10.91 28.08
N TRP A 66 -0.04 10.50 27.80
CA TRP A 66 0.27 9.17 27.29
C TRP A 66 -0.12 8.05 28.28
N GLN A 67 -0.62 6.97 27.74
CA GLN A 67 -0.84 5.71 28.46
C GLN A 67 -0.31 4.53 27.63
N PRO A 68 0.13 3.43 28.30
CA PRO A 68 0.61 2.26 27.57
C PRO A 68 -0.50 1.63 26.69
N PRO A 69 -0.17 1.14 25.49
CA PRO A 69 -1.14 0.49 24.63
C PRO A 69 -1.62 -0.84 25.24
N LYS A 70 -2.86 -1.24 24.93
CA LYS A 70 -3.46 -2.49 25.45
C LYS A 70 -2.76 -3.74 24.94
N ASN A 71 -2.31 -3.71 23.68
CA ASN A 71 -1.59 -4.80 23.01
C ASN A 71 -0.27 -4.28 22.48
N THR A 72 0.82 -4.57 23.22
CA THR A 72 2.17 -4.11 22.87
C THR A 72 2.73 -4.77 21.62
N THR A 73 2.33 -6.01 21.29
CA THR A 73 2.72 -6.70 20.07
C THR A 73 2.14 -6.01 18.84
N ALA A 74 0.83 -5.74 18.85
CA ALA A 74 0.18 -5.01 17.76
C ALA A 74 0.71 -3.58 17.64
N ALA A 75 0.95 -2.90 18.78
CA ALA A 75 1.52 -1.55 18.78
C ALA A 75 2.95 -1.54 18.21
N ARG A 76 3.78 -2.55 18.52
CA ARG A 76 5.12 -2.68 17.97
C ARG A 76 5.06 -2.82 16.44
N LEU A 77 4.26 -3.78 15.93
CA LEU A 77 4.11 -4.00 14.50
C LEU A 77 3.71 -2.72 13.76
N ILE A 78 2.61 -2.08 14.20
CA ILE A 78 2.12 -0.88 13.52
C ILE A 78 3.12 0.29 13.58
N ASN A 79 3.82 0.48 14.68
CA ASN A 79 4.85 1.52 14.78
C ASN A 79 6.06 1.22 13.87
N GLU A 80 6.43 -0.04 13.70
CA GLU A 80 7.51 -0.48 12.80
C GLU A 80 7.13 -0.21 11.34
N ILE A 81 5.93 -0.59 10.92
CA ILE A 81 5.40 -0.28 9.59
C ILE A 81 5.33 1.24 9.36
N VAL A 82 4.79 2.01 10.32
CA VAL A 82 4.74 3.48 10.20
C VAL A 82 6.13 4.08 10.07
N TRP A 83 7.12 3.59 10.80
CA TRP A 83 8.49 4.08 10.69
C TRP A 83 9.09 3.81 9.30
N GLY A 84 8.91 2.62 8.76
CA GLY A 84 9.33 2.28 7.40
C GLY A 84 8.59 3.10 6.36
N GLU A 85 7.26 3.11 6.40
CA GLU A 85 6.44 3.76 5.38
C GLU A 85 6.57 5.28 5.33
N GLU A 86 6.73 5.96 6.48
CA GLU A 86 6.80 7.42 6.53
C GLU A 86 8.22 7.99 6.42
N SER A 87 9.27 7.17 6.63
CA SER A 87 10.64 7.69 6.77
C SER A 87 11.74 6.68 6.43
N ASP A 88 11.50 5.81 5.47
CA ASP A 88 12.50 4.88 4.98
C ASP A 88 13.60 5.60 4.19
N LEU A 89 14.74 4.96 4.01
CA LEU A 89 15.86 5.53 3.28
C LEU A 89 15.75 5.20 1.79
N ASP A 90 15.94 6.20 0.94
CA ASP A 90 16.13 5.97 -0.48
C ASP A 90 17.50 5.35 -0.77
N LYS A 91 17.78 5.01 -2.02
CA LYS A 91 19.06 4.46 -2.45
C LYS A 91 20.30 5.33 -2.15
N ASN A 92 20.11 6.58 -1.77
CA ASN A 92 21.16 7.54 -1.42
C ASN A 92 21.24 7.76 0.09
N GLY A 93 20.44 7.06 0.89
CA GLY A 93 20.36 7.21 2.33
C GLY A 93 19.59 8.47 2.79
N VAL A 94 18.74 9.02 1.93
CA VAL A 94 17.90 10.18 2.25
C VAL A 94 16.51 9.68 2.70
N PRO A 95 15.99 10.15 3.85
CA PRO A 95 14.66 9.74 4.31
C PRO A 95 13.55 10.26 3.38
N TYR A 96 12.67 9.36 2.97
CA TYR A 96 11.43 9.63 2.24
C TYR A 96 10.34 8.66 2.70
N SER A 97 9.08 9.08 2.60
CA SER A 97 7.98 8.13 2.66
C SER A 97 7.97 7.26 1.40
N HIS A 98 7.48 6.03 1.52
CA HIS A 98 7.31 5.15 0.36
C HIS A 98 6.42 5.79 -0.72
N PHE A 99 5.41 6.57 -0.32
CA PHE A 99 4.61 7.33 -1.26
C PHE A 99 5.43 8.38 -2.04
N GLU A 100 6.32 9.13 -1.37
CA GLU A 100 7.21 10.09 -2.05
C GLU A 100 8.23 9.39 -2.95
N MET A 101 8.78 8.23 -2.52
CA MET A 101 9.65 7.41 -3.37
C MET A 101 8.91 6.95 -4.64
N TYR A 102 7.64 6.57 -4.50
CA TYR A 102 6.81 6.19 -5.64
C TYR A 102 6.56 7.36 -6.59
N LEU A 103 6.25 8.55 -6.08
CA LEU A 103 6.11 9.77 -6.90
C LEU A 103 7.42 10.14 -7.60
N ASN A 104 8.57 9.97 -6.93
CA ASN A 104 9.88 10.20 -7.54
C ASN A 104 10.13 9.22 -8.70
N ALA A 105 9.77 7.95 -8.53
CA ALA A 105 9.85 6.96 -9.59
C ALA A 105 8.91 7.29 -10.77
N MET A 106 7.68 7.74 -10.49
CA MET A 106 6.76 8.24 -11.52
C MET A 106 7.35 9.43 -12.31
N ASN A 107 7.93 10.39 -11.60
CA ASN A 107 8.58 11.57 -12.22
C ASN A 107 9.77 11.16 -13.08
N GLN A 108 10.59 10.18 -12.67
CA GLN A 108 11.71 9.69 -13.43
C GLN A 108 11.30 9.22 -14.84
N ILE A 109 10.19 8.50 -14.94
CA ILE A 109 9.67 8.02 -16.23
C ILE A 109 8.66 8.98 -16.88
N ARG A 110 8.42 10.15 -16.29
CA ARG A 110 7.44 11.15 -16.75
C ARG A 110 6.00 10.61 -16.78
N ALA A 111 5.61 9.80 -15.81
CA ALA A 111 4.23 9.42 -15.58
C ALA A 111 3.43 10.61 -15.01
N ASN A 112 2.12 10.62 -15.25
CA ASN A 112 1.27 11.73 -14.83
C ASN A 112 0.90 11.61 -13.34
N THR A 113 1.35 12.55 -12.51
CA THR A 113 1.04 12.64 -11.08
C THR A 113 -0.06 13.64 -10.75
N ASN A 114 -0.60 14.39 -11.73
CA ASN A 114 -1.54 15.49 -11.47
C ASN A 114 -2.82 15.03 -10.77
N GLY A 115 -3.33 13.85 -11.09
CA GLY A 115 -4.55 13.30 -10.49
C GLY A 115 -4.41 13.10 -8.99
N ILE A 116 -3.39 12.35 -8.57
CA ILE A 116 -3.15 12.06 -7.15
C ILE A 116 -2.74 13.32 -6.38
N VAL A 117 -1.87 14.16 -6.93
CA VAL A 117 -1.46 15.43 -6.29
C VAL A 117 -2.65 16.38 -6.14
N GLY A 118 -3.50 16.47 -7.16
CA GLY A 118 -4.74 17.27 -7.10
C GLY A 118 -5.68 16.77 -6.01
N MET A 119 -5.86 15.46 -5.88
CA MET A 119 -6.66 14.83 -4.82
C MET A 119 -6.11 15.18 -3.42
N LEU A 120 -4.79 15.04 -3.23
CA LEU A 120 -4.15 15.35 -1.95
C LEU A 120 -4.26 16.83 -1.56
N ASN A 121 -4.17 17.74 -2.52
CA ASN A 121 -4.37 19.18 -2.28
C ASN A 121 -5.79 19.48 -1.80
N ARG A 122 -6.80 18.82 -2.35
CA ARG A 122 -8.19 18.95 -1.91
C ARG A 122 -8.39 18.41 -0.50
N LEU A 123 -7.80 17.25 -0.17
CA LEU A 123 -7.81 16.69 1.17
C LEU A 123 -7.13 17.62 2.18
N LYS A 124 -5.98 18.22 1.81
CA LYS A 124 -5.29 19.20 2.65
C LYS A 124 -6.14 20.44 2.94
N ASN A 125 -7.03 20.80 2.04
CA ASN A 125 -8.00 21.88 2.23
C ASN A 125 -9.25 21.46 3.04
N GLY A 126 -9.28 20.22 3.57
CA GLY A 126 -10.36 19.72 4.42
C GLY A 126 -11.58 19.18 3.68
N GLU A 127 -11.48 18.95 2.35
CA GLU A 127 -12.59 18.34 1.61
C GLU A 127 -12.75 16.87 1.99
N ASN A 128 -14.00 16.39 1.99
CA ASN A 128 -14.31 15.00 2.29
C ASN A 128 -13.84 14.08 1.16
N ILE A 129 -13.22 12.95 1.50
CA ILE A 129 -12.66 12.00 0.52
C ILE A 129 -13.73 11.45 -0.45
N PHE A 130 -14.91 11.10 0.02
CA PHE A 130 -15.98 10.58 -0.84
C PHE A 130 -16.46 11.63 -1.84
N HIS A 131 -16.57 12.89 -1.39
CA HIS A 131 -16.91 14.00 -2.26
C HIS A 131 -15.85 14.24 -3.34
N ILE A 132 -14.56 14.12 -2.98
CA ILE A 132 -13.46 14.23 -3.95
C ILE A 132 -13.57 13.10 -4.98
N ILE A 133 -13.72 11.84 -4.55
CA ILE A 133 -13.84 10.69 -5.45
C ILE A 133 -15.01 10.83 -6.42
N ASP A 134 -16.13 11.44 -5.97
CA ASP A 134 -17.29 11.70 -6.82
C ASP A 134 -17.05 12.74 -7.92
N GLN A 135 -16.16 13.68 -7.67
CA GLN A 135 -15.95 14.82 -8.55
C GLN A 135 -14.74 14.69 -9.47
N ILE A 136 -13.72 13.91 -9.07
CA ILE A 136 -12.59 13.66 -9.94
C ILE A 136 -12.91 12.49 -10.87
N ASN A 137 -12.56 12.64 -12.14
CA ASN A 137 -12.83 11.62 -13.16
C ASN A 137 -11.83 10.46 -13.06
N LEU A 138 -11.92 9.67 -11.98
CA LEU A 138 -11.12 8.45 -11.83
C LEU A 138 -11.74 7.29 -12.62
N PRO A 139 -10.91 6.38 -13.16
CA PRO A 139 -11.39 5.09 -13.64
C PRO A 139 -12.19 4.36 -12.55
N TYR A 140 -13.25 3.65 -12.96
CA TYR A 140 -14.18 2.99 -12.03
C TYR A 140 -13.46 2.10 -11.01
N HIS A 141 -12.50 1.29 -11.46
CA HIS A 141 -11.76 0.38 -10.59
C HIS A 141 -10.96 1.11 -9.49
N ILE A 142 -10.41 2.30 -9.77
CA ILE A 142 -9.71 3.11 -8.76
C ILE A 142 -10.70 3.73 -7.78
N SER A 143 -11.79 4.32 -8.29
CA SER A 143 -12.80 4.94 -7.44
C SER A 143 -13.49 3.93 -6.52
N ASP A 144 -13.78 2.72 -7.01
CA ASP A 144 -14.39 1.65 -6.23
C ASP A 144 -13.42 1.11 -5.15
N PHE A 145 -12.16 0.92 -5.50
CA PHE A 145 -11.11 0.51 -4.57
C PHE A 145 -10.95 1.51 -3.41
N LEU A 146 -10.83 2.80 -3.70
CA LEU A 146 -10.74 3.84 -2.68
C LEU A 146 -12.00 3.91 -1.82
N ARG A 147 -13.18 3.83 -2.43
CA ARG A 147 -14.45 3.81 -1.68
C ARG A 147 -14.55 2.64 -0.73
N PHE A 148 -14.11 1.46 -1.15
CA PHE A 148 -14.08 0.28 -0.29
C PHE A 148 -13.22 0.55 0.95
N THR A 149 -11.99 1.01 0.77
CA THR A 149 -11.07 1.29 1.89
C THR A 149 -11.63 2.34 2.85
N PHE A 150 -12.09 3.48 2.34
CA PHE A 150 -12.58 4.54 3.21
C PHE A 150 -13.91 4.22 3.87
N LYS A 151 -14.78 3.39 3.28
CA LYS A 151 -15.96 2.85 3.96
C LYS A 151 -15.60 1.96 5.14
N ILE A 152 -14.62 1.06 4.96
CA ILE A 152 -14.13 0.20 6.06
C ILE A 152 -13.52 1.03 7.19
N ILE A 153 -12.75 2.07 6.84
CA ILE A 153 -12.20 3.01 7.84
C ILE A 153 -13.31 3.76 8.57
N GLU A 154 -14.34 4.25 7.86
CA GLU A 154 -15.48 4.97 8.44
C GLU A 154 -16.34 4.09 9.35
N GLU A 155 -16.50 2.79 9.05
CA GLU A 155 -17.15 1.84 9.95
C GLU A 155 -16.45 1.74 11.31
N GLY A 156 -15.16 2.05 11.39
CA GLY A 156 -14.38 2.13 12.63
C GLY A 156 -14.20 0.80 13.37
N LYS A 157 -14.38 -0.34 12.67
CA LYS A 157 -14.19 -1.67 13.26
C LYS A 157 -12.76 -2.14 13.06
N THR A 158 -11.92 -1.99 14.10
CA THR A 158 -10.48 -2.29 14.05
C THR A 158 -10.17 -3.66 13.45
N HIS A 159 -10.91 -4.73 13.81
CA HIS A 159 -10.69 -6.06 13.26
C HIS A 159 -10.96 -6.16 11.75
N LYS A 160 -11.91 -5.38 11.20
CA LYS A 160 -12.13 -5.34 9.75
C LYS A 160 -11.00 -4.61 9.05
N ILE A 161 -10.54 -3.49 9.62
CA ILE A 161 -9.43 -2.71 9.08
C ILE A 161 -8.15 -3.55 9.10
N ALA A 162 -7.89 -4.27 10.22
CA ALA A 162 -6.77 -5.20 10.33
C ALA A 162 -6.84 -6.31 9.29
N ALA A 163 -8.01 -6.92 9.06
CA ALA A 163 -8.18 -7.96 8.05
C ALA A 163 -7.92 -7.44 6.62
N VAL A 164 -8.46 -6.26 6.27
CA VAL A 164 -8.21 -5.64 4.96
C VAL A 164 -6.73 -5.31 4.79
N PHE A 165 -6.09 -4.77 5.82
CA PHE A 165 -4.67 -4.49 5.83
C PHE A 165 -3.84 -5.77 5.63
N THR A 166 -4.00 -6.76 6.52
CA THR A 166 -3.18 -7.97 6.50
C THR A 166 -3.39 -8.80 5.23
N PHE A 167 -4.64 -9.22 4.96
CA PHE A 167 -4.93 -10.14 3.87
C PHE A 167 -5.01 -9.50 2.50
N GLY A 168 -5.39 -8.24 2.44
CA GLY A 168 -5.62 -7.52 1.18
C GLY A 168 -4.49 -6.58 0.77
N ARG A 169 -3.47 -6.40 1.59
CA ARG A 169 -2.32 -5.52 1.31
C ARG A 169 -1.00 -6.20 1.70
N GLU A 170 -0.64 -6.19 2.96
CA GLU A 170 0.67 -6.56 3.51
C GLU A 170 1.16 -7.93 3.04
N ASP A 171 0.36 -8.96 3.22
CA ASP A 171 0.71 -10.34 2.87
C ASP A 171 0.64 -10.64 1.35
N LEU A 172 0.08 -9.72 0.55
CA LEU A 172 -0.08 -9.89 -0.89
C LEU A 172 0.97 -9.13 -1.72
N ILE A 173 1.37 -7.95 -1.25
CA ILE A 173 2.21 -7.00 -1.99
C ILE A 173 3.56 -7.60 -2.43
N PRO A 174 4.33 -8.31 -1.56
CA PRO A 174 5.62 -8.88 -1.96
C PRO A 174 5.52 -9.82 -3.15
N ASP A 175 4.54 -10.74 -3.15
CA ASP A 175 4.32 -11.69 -4.24
C ASP A 175 3.97 -11.01 -5.57
N MET A 176 3.17 -9.94 -5.51
CA MET A 176 2.82 -9.13 -6.68
C MET A 176 4.06 -8.42 -7.24
N PHE A 177 4.86 -7.78 -6.40
CA PHE A 177 6.07 -7.06 -6.82
C PHE A 177 7.13 -7.99 -7.39
N ILE A 178 7.34 -9.17 -6.80
CA ILE A 178 8.20 -10.21 -7.38
C ILE A 178 7.75 -10.58 -8.80
N SER A 179 6.43 -10.73 -8.99
CA SER A 179 5.86 -11.06 -10.30
C SER A 179 6.08 -9.94 -11.32
N MET A 180 5.99 -8.67 -10.90
CA MET A 180 6.25 -7.49 -11.75
C MET A 180 7.73 -7.38 -12.14
N ILE A 181 8.66 -7.42 -11.18
CA ILE A 181 10.10 -7.29 -11.44
C ILE A 181 10.58 -8.35 -12.43
N LYS A 182 10.10 -9.59 -12.30
CA LYS A 182 10.46 -10.68 -13.22
C LYS A 182 10.07 -10.40 -14.68
N LYS A 183 9.10 -9.53 -14.91
CA LYS A 183 8.56 -9.22 -16.25
C LYS A 183 9.08 -7.90 -16.81
N MET A 184 9.53 -6.98 -15.95
CA MET A 184 10.13 -5.72 -16.41
C MET A 184 11.38 -6.01 -17.24
N ASN A 185 11.49 -5.37 -18.39
CA ASN A 185 12.64 -5.55 -19.27
C ASN A 185 13.85 -4.83 -18.69
N ARG A 186 14.86 -5.57 -18.26
CA ARG A 186 16.09 -5.04 -17.63
C ARG A 186 16.99 -4.24 -18.58
N ASP A 187 16.77 -4.30 -19.87
CA ASP A 187 17.51 -3.48 -20.86
C ASP A 187 17.28 -1.97 -20.70
N ASN A 188 16.30 -1.56 -19.88
CA ASN A 188 15.98 -0.18 -19.56
C ASN A 188 16.27 0.21 -18.10
N ASP A 189 17.06 -0.55 -17.36
CA ASP A 189 17.27 -0.42 -15.91
C ASP A 189 17.59 1.00 -15.45
N HIS A 190 18.40 1.76 -16.19
CA HIS A 190 18.74 3.15 -15.82
C HIS A 190 17.57 4.13 -15.92
N LYS A 191 16.49 3.77 -16.63
CA LYS A 191 15.31 4.64 -16.76
C LYS A 191 14.21 4.29 -15.77
N ILE A 192 14.28 3.14 -15.13
CA ILE A 192 13.27 2.62 -14.20
C ILE A 192 13.88 2.17 -12.87
N ASP A 193 15.13 2.57 -12.58
CA ASP A 193 15.87 2.13 -11.41
C ASP A 193 15.21 2.53 -10.08
N GLN A 194 14.48 3.64 -10.05
CA GLN A 194 13.75 4.06 -8.85
C GLN A 194 12.53 3.18 -8.56
N ILE A 195 11.78 2.77 -9.58
CA ILE A 195 10.65 1.86 -9.36
C ILE A 195 11.11 0.44 -9.03
N ILE A 196 12.23 -0.01 -9.62
CA ILE A 196 12.84 -1.30 -9.28
C ILE A 196 13.29 -1.28 -7.82
N TYR A 197 14.01 -0.23 -7.39
CA TYR A 197 14.41 -0.06 -6.00
C TYR A 197 13.20 -0.07 -5.05
N TYR A 198 12.14 0.66 -5.38
CA TYR A 198 10.91 0.70 -4.61
C TYR A 198 10.33 -0.71 -4.42
N PHE A 199 10.22 -1.51 -5.48
CA PHE A 199 9.69 -2.86 -5.38
C PHE A 199 10.62 -3.82 -4.62
N GLU A 200 11.94 -3.74 -4.87
CA GLU A 200 12.92 -4.57 -4.16
C GLU A 200 12.93 -4.25 -2.67
N ARG A 201 12.79 -2.97 -2.29
CA ARG A 201 12.74 -2.55 -0.90
C ARG A 201 11.51 -3.11 -0.17
N HIS A 202 10.33 -3.08 -0.80
CA HIS A 202 9.12 -3.68 -0.23
C HIS A 202 9.21 -5.21 -0.10
N ILE A 203 9.83 -5.89 -1.07
CA ILE A 203 10.05 -7.34 -0.98
C ILE A 203 10.95 -7.68 0.21
N GLU A 204 11.99 -6.88 0.45
CA GLU A 204 12.92 -7.07 1.55
C GLU A 204 12.25 -6.84 2.91
N VAL A 205 11.52 -5.73 3.07
CA VAL A 205 10.94 -5.32 4.36
C VAL A 205 9.68 -6.12 4.70
N ASP A 206 8.77 -6.29 3.75
CA ASP A 206 7.46 -6.90 4.01
C ASP A 206 7.51 -8.43 3.98
N GLY A 207 8.44 -9.00 3.18
CA GLY A 207 8.50 -10.45 2.97
C GLY A 207 8.96 -11.24 4.19
N ASP A 208 9.94 -10.74 4.93
CA ASP A 208 10.60 -11.48 6.00
C ASP A 208 10.09 -11.14 7.42
N GLU A 209 9.59 -9.93 7.65
CA GLU A 209 9.28 -9.44 9.00
C GLU A 209 7.79 -9.12 9.20
N HIS A 210 7.16 -8.33 8.32
CA HIS A 210 5.83 -7.77 8.55
C HIS A 210 4.69 -8.79 8.34
N GLY A 211 4.78 -9.68 7.36
CA GLY A 211 3.74 -10.67 7.07
C GLY A 211 3.40 -11.57 8.26
N PRO A 212 4.39 -12.26 8.89
CA PRO A 212 4.16 -13.06 10.10
C PRO A 212 3.58 -12.26 11.27
N MET A 213 4.07 -11.02 11.50
CA MET A 213 3.60 -10.15 12.59
C MET A 213 2.17 -9.64 12.34
N ALA A 214 1.81 -9.36 11.09
CA ALA A 214 0.45 -8.97 10.73
C ALA A 214 -0.57 -10.07 11.03
N MET A 215 -0.18 -11.35 10.87
CA MET A 215 -1.00 -12.49 11.26
C MET A 215 -1.15 -12.64 12.79
N GLU A 216 -0.19 -12.16 13.58
CA GLU A 216 -0.31 -12.15 15.05
C GLU A 216 -1.21 -11.03 15.57
N MET A 217 -1.43 -9.98 14.76
CA MET A 217 -2.31 -8.86 15.10
C MET A 217 -3.79 -9.24 15.06
N ILE A 218 -4.18 -10.20 14.21
CA ILE A 218 -5.56 -10.66 13.99
C ILE A 218 -5.89 -11.82 14.94
#